data_30e5f09805a07df8ba091911c1702924
#
_entry.id   30e5f09805a07df8ba091911c1702924
#
_cell.length_a   1.000
_cell.length_b   1.000
_cell.length_c   1.000
_cell.angle_alpha   90.00
_cell.angle_beta   90.00
_cell.angle_gamma   90.00
#
_symmetry.space_group_name_H-M   'P 1'
#
loop_
_entity.id
_entity.type
_entity.pdbx_description
1 polymer ?
#
loop_
_entity_poly.entity_id
_entity_poly.type
_entity_poly.pdbx_seq_one_letter_code
_entity_poly.pdbx_strand_id
1 'polypeptide(L)'
;MKKFLFSMSVALVLLMSNCHAGNPAKTKDNAATSGSVMVLTNDLFKQKIFNYELNKSWKFEGNLPVIIDFYATWCGPCRMLSPIVEELAGKYAGKIIVYKVDTDKEPLLARSMGIQSLPTLLFIPVKGQPHSSIGAVPKETLEKAIHEVLLVK
;
A
#
# COMPACT_ATOMS: atom_id res chain seq x y z
N MET A 1 -68.12 40.14 -15.02
CA MET A 1 -69.02 39.87 -13.88
C MET A 1 -68.45 38.72 -13.06
N LYS A 2 -68.32 38.97 -11.75
CA LYS A 2 -68.17 38.03 -10.64
C LYS A 2 -66.82 37.18 -10.62
N LYS A 3 -65.80 37.59 -9.90
CA LYS A 3 -65.44 37.32 -8.49
C LYS A 3 -65.76 35.90 -8.03
N PHE A 4 -64.69 35.14 -7.66
CA PHE A 4 -64.63 34.53 -6.32
C PHE A 4 -63.19 34.08 -6.01
N LEU A 5 -62.68 34.60 -4.93
CA LEU A 5 -61.52 34.18 -4.15
C LEU A 5 -61.87 32.85 -3.47
N PHE A 6 -60.88 31.91 -3.45
CA PHE A 6 -60.77 31.05 -2.27
C PHE A 6 -59.32 30.69 -2.05
N SER A 7 -58.85 31.23 -0.96
CA SER A 7 -57.61 30.92 -0.26
C SER A 7 -57.73 29.51 0.37
N MET A 8 -56.76 28.68 0.18
CA MET A 8 -56.48 27.65 1.18
C MET A 8 -55.02 27.22 1.11
N SER A 9 -54.28 27.65 2.13
CA SER A 9 -52.97 27.18 2.49
C SER A 9 -52.96 25.66 2.76
N VAL A 10 -52.13 24.93 2.04
CA VAL A 10 -51.69 23.64 2.49
C VAL A 10 -50.15 23.66 2.54
N ALA A 11 -49.63 23.74 3.76
CA ALA A 11 -48.25 23.60 4.05
C ALA A 11 -47.82 22.14 3.76
N LEU A 12 -47.15 21.93 2.63
CA LEU A 12 -46.50 20.66 2.33
C LEU A 12 -45.10 20.71 2.89
N VAL A 13 -44.93 20.09 4.06
CA VAL A 13 -43.64 19.82 4.69
C VAL A 13 -42.89 18.82 3.79
N LEU A 14 -42.00 19.32 2.95
CA LEU A 14 -41.02 18.56 2.23
C LEU A 14 -39.94 18.10 3.22
N LEU A 15 -40.07 16.85 3.68
CA LEU A 15 -38.98 16.09 4.29
C LEU A 15 -37.87 15.94 3.25
N MET A 16 -36.91 16.84 3.28
CA MET A 16 -35.65 16.67 2.55
C MET A 16 -34.87 15.56 3.24
N SER A 17 -35.03 14.34 2.72
CA SER A 17 -34.05 13.25 2.97
C SER A 17 -32.70 13.68 2.42
N ASN A 18 -31.82 14.11 3.30
CA ASN A 18 -30.40 14.28 3.02
C ASN A 18 -29.81 12.90 2.68
N CYS A 19 -29.84 12.54 1.39
CA CYS A 19 -28.92 11.52 0.88
C CYS A 19 -27.50 12.11 0.99
N HIS A 20 -26.83 11.76 2.09
CA HIS A 20 -25.40 11.96 2.22
C HIS A 20 -24.73 11.06 1.18
N ALA A 21 -24.48 11.60 -0.01
CA ALA A 21 -23.56 11.01 -0.95
C ALA A 21 -22.19 10.98 -0.28
N GLY A 22 -21.82 9.81 0.22
CA GLY A 22 -20.50 9.56 0.76
C GLY A 22 -19.47 9.86 -0.33
N ASN A 23 -18.79 10.98 -0.16
CA ASN A 23 -17.60 11.33 -0.94
C ASN A 23 -16.62 10.17 -0.76
N PRO A 24 -16.07 9.54 -1.81
CA PRO A 24 -14.99 8.59 -1.63
C PRO A 24 -13.81 9.39 -1.08
N ALA A 25 -13.63 9.32 0.24
CA ALA A 25 -12.47 9.88 0.91
C ALA A 25 -11.23 9.33 0.18
N LYS A 26 -10.47 10.21 -0.46
CA LYS A 26 -9.08 9.94 -0.84
C LYS A 26 -8.39 9.51 0.45
N THR A 27 -8.23 8.21 0.61
CA THR A 27 -7.40 7.64 1.67
C THR A 27 -5.98 8.09 1.33
N LYS A 28 -5.57 9.22 1.88
CA LYS A 28 -4.14 9.58 1.96
C LYS A 28 -3.49 8.39 2.63
N ASP A 29 -2.42 7.86 2.03
CA ASP A 29 -1.66 6.74 2.58
C ASP A 29 -1.04 7.16 3.93
N ASN A 30 -1.85 7.10 4.99
CA ASN A 30 -1.44 7.42 6.36
C ASN A 30 -0.32 6.49 6.88
N ALA A 31 -0.07 5.43 6.17
CA ALA A 31 0.89 4.40 6.50
C ALA A 31 2.36 4.84 6.34
N ALA A 32 2.68 5.62 5.31
CA ALA A 32 4.02 6.19 5.17
C ALA A 32 4.37 7.12 6.35
N THR A 33 3.34 7.76 6.94
CA THR A 33 3.50 8.66 8.08
C THR A 33 3.61 7.90 9.40
N SER A 34 3.03 6.69 9.51
CA SER A 34 3.01 5.92 10.75
C SER A 34 4.30 5.19 11.07
N GLY A 35 5.19 4.97 10.08
CA GLY A 35 6.41 4.18 10.25
C GLY A 35 6.14 2.71 10.61
N SER A 36 4.99 2.17 10.25
CA SER A 36 4.60 0.78 10.51
C SER A 36 4.65 -0.09 9.26
N VAL A 37 4.88 -1.39 9.46
CA VAL A 37 4.82 -2.39 8.38
C VAL A 37 3.36 -2.80 8.15
N MET A 38 2.91 -2.73 6.90
CA MET A 38 1.53 -3.03 6.52
C MET A 38 1.43 -4.33 5.75
N VAL A 39 0.27 -5.00 5.88
CA VAL A 39 -0.05 -6.16 5.05
C VAL A 39 -0.41 -5.71 3.63
N LEU A 40 0.21 -6.34 2.63
CA LEU A 40 -0.05 -6.10 1.22
C LEU A 40 -0.68 -7.34 0.60
N THR A 41 -1.90 -7.20 0.13
CA THR A 41 -2.58 -8.22 -0.67
C THR A 41 -2.28 -8.06 -2.15
N ASN A 42 -2.56 -9.09 -2.94
CA ASN A 42 -2.43 -9.06 -4.40
C ASN A 42 -3.20 -7.88 -5.02
N ASP A 43 -4.43 -7.63 -4.56
CA ASP A 43 -5.24 -6.54 -5.09
C ASP A 43 -4.69 -5.17 -4.73
N LEU A 44 -4.20 -4.98 -3.50
CA LEU A 44 -3.52 -3.74 -3.11
C LEU A 44 -2.21 -3.54 -3.86
N PHE A 45 -1.47 -4.61 -4.13
CA PHE A 45 -0.26 -4.55 -4.96
C PHE A 45 -0.58 -4.02 -6.36
N LYS A 46 -1.60 -4.59 -7.01
CA LYS A 46 -2.03 -4.15 -8.35
C LYS A 46 -2.50 -2.69 -8.36
N GLN A 47 -3.13 -2.23 -7.29
CA GLN A 47 -3.64 -0.86 -7.20
C GLN A 47 -2.57 0.18 -6.86
N LYS A 48 -1.60 -0.16 -5.99
CA LYS A 48 -0.67 0.80 -5.39
C LYS A 48 0.76 0.69 -5.88
N ILE A 49 1.15 -0.45 -6.39
CA ILE A 49 2.53 -0.75 -6.76
C ILE A 49 2.66 -0.92 -8.27
N PHE A 50 2.10 -2.00 -8.80
CA PHE A 50 2.20 -2.34 -10.22
C PHE A 50 1.10 -3.32 -10.62
N ASN A 51 0.32 -2.96 -11.62
CA ASN A 51 -0.67 -3.87 -12.19
C ASN A 51 -0.03 -4.71 -13.30
N TYR A 52 0.46 -5.89 -12.95
CA TYR A 52 1.11 -6.83 -13.86
C TYR A 52 0.15 -7.56 -14.81
N GLU A 53 -1.17 -7.48 -14.55
CA GLU A 53 -2.18 -8.03 -15.47
C GLU A 53 -2.44 -7.09 -16.65
N LEU A 54 -2.35 -5.79 -16.42
CA LEU A 54 -2.62 -4.77 -17.45
C LEU A 54 -1.36 -4.26 -18.14
N ASN A 55 -0.21 -4.28 -17.47
CA ASN A 55 1.02 -3.68 -17.96
C ASN A 55 2.08 -4.75 -18.26
N LYS A 56 2.62 -4.73 -19.48
CA LYS A 56 3.70 -5.63 -19.91
C LYS A 56 5.09 -5.20 -19.41
N SER A 57 5.25 -3.94 -19.07
CA SER A 57 6.50 -3.37 -18.57
C SER A 57 6.30 -2.76 -17.18
N TRP A 58 7.35 -2.85 -16.36
CA TRP A 58 7.31 -2.29 -15.01
C TRP A 58 7.01 -0.79 -15.04
N LYS A 59 6.02 -0.40 -14.24
CA LYS A 59 5.65 1.00 -14.01
C LYS A 59 5.16 1.11 -12.57
N PHE A 60 5.93 1.77 -11.72
CA PHE A 60 5.53 2.01 -10.34
C PHE A 60 4.44 3.07 -10.27
N GLU A 61 3.35 2.76 -9.56
CA GLU A 61 2.18 3.66 -9.44
C GLU A 61 2.22 4.53 -8.19
N GLY A 62 3.19 4.32 -7.28
CA GLY A 62 3.33 5.07 -6.03
C GLY A 62 4.17 6.34 -6.16
N ASN A 63 4.19 7.13 -5.09
CA ASN A 63 4.91 8.41 -4.99
C ASN A 63 6.04 8.40 -3.95
N LEU A 64 6.15 7.36 -3.12
CA LEU A 64 7.23 7.13 -2.18
C LEU A 64 7.89 5.79 -2.46
N PRO A 65 9.20 5.65 -2.22
CA PRO A 65 9.87 4.36 -2.35
C PRO A 65 9.24 3.31 -1.43
N VAL A 66 9.29 2.05 -1.86
CA VAL A 66 8.63 0.95 -1.15
C VAL A 66 9.63 -0.17 -0.87
N ILE A 67 9.49 -0.79 0.30
CA ILE A 67 10.08 -2.09 0.61
C ILE A 67 8.93 -3.08 0.80
N ILE A 68 9.05 -4.27 0.18
CA ILE A 68 8.10 -5.37 0.38
C ILE A 68 8.86 -6.59 0.92
N ASP A 69 8.47 -7.05 2.10
CA ASP A 69 8.97 -8.27 2.73
C ASP A 69 8.08 -9.46 2.37
N PHE A 70 8.59 -10.36 1.53
CA PHE A 70 7.94 -11.63 1.23
C PHE A 70 8.36 -12.68 2.25
N TYR A 71 7.40 -13.15 3.03
CA TYR A 71 7.63 -14.08 4.14
C TYR A 71 6.60 -15.20 4.18
N ALA A 72 6.82 -16.18 5.06
CA ALA A 72 5.82 -17.13 5.49
C ALA A 72 5.91 -17.34 7.01
N THR A 73 4.82 -17.78 7.63
CA THR A 73 4.74 -17.94 9.09
C THR A 73 5.68 -19.04 9.62
N TRP A 74 5.94 -20.07 8.83
CA TRP A 74 6.85 -21.20 9.14
C TRP A 74 8.33 -20.87 8.87
N CYS A 75 8.64 -19.75 8.22
CA CYS A 75 10.00 -19.38 7.82
C CYS A 75 10.81 -18.85 9.02
N GLY A 76 11.77 -19.63 9.49
CA GLY A 76 12.66 -19.27 10.61
C GLY A 76 13.47 -18.00 10.36
N PRO A 77 14.22 -17.89 9.24
CA PRO A 77 14.97 -16.68 8.90
C PRO A 77 14.11 -15.42 8.77
N CYS A 78 12.84 -15.56 8.32
CA CYS A 78 11.91 -14.43 8.23
C CYS A 78 11.61 -13.83 9.61
N ARG A 79 11.47 -14.68 10.65
CA ARG A 79 11.25 -14.23 12.03
C ARG A 79 12.42 -13.43 12.58
N MET A 80 13.65 -13.71 12.14
CA MET A 80 14.83 -12.91 12.53
C MET A 80 14.89 -11.58 11.81
N LEU A 81 14.41 -11.51 10.56
CA LEU A 81 14.42 -10.31 9.76
C LEU A 81 13.30 -9.32 10.15
N SER A 82 12.13 -9.82 10.54
CA SER A 82 10.94 -8.99 10.84
C SER A 82 11.22 -7.83 11.80
N PRO A 83 11.87 -7.99 12.97
CA PRO A 83 12.13 -6.86 13.86
C PRO A 83 13.05 -5.81 13.23
N ILE A 84 13.98 -6.21 12.37
CA ILE A 84 14.85 -5.26 11.64
C ILE A 84 14.02 -4.45 10.64
N VAL A 85 13.12 -5.10 9.91
CA VAL A 85 12.23 -4.44 8.94
C VAL A 85 11.29 -3.47 9.65
N GLU A 86 10.75 -3.83 10.81
CA GLU A 86 9.90 -2.96 11.63
C GLU A 86 10.68 -1.74 12.15
N GLU A 87 11.92 -1.93 12.60
CA GLU A 87 12.80 -0.83 13.01
C GLU A 87 13.07 0.13 11.87
N LEU A 88 13.39 -0.40 10.67
CA LEU A 88 13.63 0.40 9.48
C LEU A 88 12.39 1.17 9.04
N ALA A 89 11.20 0.56 9.12
CA ALA A 89 9.94 1.25 8.86
C ALA A 89 9.77 2.48 9.77
N GLY A 90 10.05 2.33 11.07
CA GLY A 90 10.01 3.43 12.03
C GLY A 90 11.08 4.49 11.74
N LYS A 91 12.33 4.08 11.51
CA LYS A 91 13.46 4.99 11.22
C LYS A 91 13.26 5.86 9.99
N TYR A 92 12.66 5.30 8.95
CA TYR A 92 12.42 5.97 7.68
C TYR A 92 10.95 6.38 7.47
N ALA A 93 10.20 6.56 8.56
CA ALA A 93 8.81 7.03 8.52
C ALA A 93 8.67 8.30 7.68
N GLY A 94 7.67 8.34 6.79
CA GLY A 94 7.43 9.45 5.87
C GLY A 94 8.37 9.51 4.66
N LYS A 95 9.44 8.70 4.63
CA LYS A 95 10.39 8.63 3.51
C LYS A 95 10.22 7.37 2.66
N ILE A 96 9.82 6.27 3.26
CA ILE A 96 9.52 5.00 2.60
C ILE A 96 8.20 4.43 3.09
N ILE A 97 7.64 3.51 2.33
CA ILE A 97 6.52 2.67 2.74
C ILE A 97 7.03 1.25 2.86
N VAL A 98 6.69 0.56 3.95
CA VAL A 98 7.10 -0.83 4.16
C VAL A 98 5.88 -1.74 4.22
N TYR A 99 5.85 -2.74 3.36
CA TYR A 99 4.83 -3.75 3.29
C TYR A 99 5.39 -5.13 3.62
N LYS A 100 4.49 -6.05 4.02
CA LYS A 100 4.76 -7.48 4.13
C LYS A 100 3.72 -8.28 3.37
N VAL A 101 4.15 -9.35 2.70
CA VAL A 101 3.34 -10.28 1.92
C VAL A 101 3.54 -11.69 2.47
N ASP A 102 2.47 -12.28 2.98
CA ASP A 102 2.43 -13.69 3.35
C ASP A 102 2.27 -14.53 2.07
N THR A 103 3.33 -15.23 1.67
CA THR A 103 3.35 -15.99 0.41
C THR A 103 2.39 -17.17 0.39
N ASP A 104 2.01 -17.69 1.56
CA ASP A 104 1.00 -18.75 1.66
C ASP A 104 -0.42 -18.21 1.39
N LYS A 105 -0.66 -16.94 1.74
CA LYS A 105 -1.95 -16.27 1.48
C LYS A 105 -2.00 -15.62 0.11
N GLU A 106 -0.87 -15.18 -0.41
CA GLU A 106 -0.76 -14.45 -1.69
C GLU A 106 0.15 -15.17 -2.71
N PRO A 107 -0.13 -16.47 -3.01
CA PRO A 107 0.74 -17.27 -3.87
C PRO A 107 0.81 -16.78 -5.31
N LEU A 108 -0.25 -16.12 -5.80
CA LEU A 108 -0.26 -15.53 -7.14
C LEU A 108 0.69 -14.35 -7.22
N LEU A 109 0.67 -13.47 -6.21
CA LEU A 109 1.57 -12.32 -6.15
C LEU A 109 3.02 -12.77 -6.03
N ALA A 110 3.32 -13.69 -5.13
CA ALA A 110 4.67 -14.23 -4.95
C ALA A 110 5.22 -14.81 -6.27
N ARG A 111 4.40 -15.58 -6.98
CA ARG A 111 4.76 -16.17 -8.28
C ARG A 111 4.97 -15.10 -9.35
N SER A 112 4.06 -14.11 -9.44
CA SER A 112 4.15 -13.03 -10.44
C SER A 112 5.39 -12.15 -10.22
N MET A 113 5.86 -12.02 -8.97
CA MET A 113 7.08 -11.31 -8.62
C MET A 113 8.33 -12.19 -8.66
N GLY A 114 8.22 -13.45 -9.05
CA GLY A 114 9.35 -14.38 -9.18
C GLY A 114 9.99 -14.77 -7.85
N ILE A 115 9.23 -14.74 -6.75
CA ILE A 115 9.73 -15.11 -5.42
C ILE A 115 9.96 -16.62 -5.35
N GLN A 116 11.22 -17.03 -5.18
CA GLN A 116 11.64 -18.45 -5.15
C GLN A 116 12.16 -18.90 -3.78
N SER A 117 12.51 -17.96 -2.90
CA SER A 117 13.02 -18.23 -1.56
C SER A 117 12.59 -17.17 -0.55
N LEU A 118 12.63 -17.52 0.73
CA LEU A 118 12.21 -16.64 1.83
C LEU A 118 13.30 -16.51 2.90
N PRO A 119 13.42 -15.33 3.50
CA PRO A 119 12.76 -14.10 3.11
C PRO A 119 13.32 -13.53 1.81
N THR A 120 12.51 -12.77 1.08
CA THR A 120 12.95 -11.92 -0.02
C THR A 120 12.41 -10.51 0.19
N LEU A 121 13.30 -9.52 0.25
CA LEU A 121 12.95 -8.12 0.27
C LEU A 121 13.02 -7.54 -1.14
N LEU A 122 11.95 -6.85 -1.55
CA LEU A 122 11.90 -6.12 -2.81
C LEU A 122 11.97 -4.62 -2.53
N PHE A 123 13.00 -3.96 -3.03
CA PHE A 123 13.23 -2.52 -2.95
C PHE A 123 12.75 -1.86 -4.23
N ILE A 124 11.76 -0.99 -4.13
CA ILE A 124 11.10 -0.34 -5.25
C ILE A 124 11.37 1.16 -5.17
N PRO A 125 12.30 1.69 -5.99
CA PRO A 125 12.51 3.13 -6.09
C PRO A 125 11.33 3.81 -6.80
N VAL A 126 11.14 5.11 -6.57
CA VAL A 126 10.11 5.90 -7.28
C VAL A 126 10.35 5.89 -8.79
N LYS A 127 11.60 5.83 -9.21
CA LYS A 127 12.00 5.74 -10.62
C LYS A 127 13.00 4.60 -10.82
N GLY A 128 12.81 3.80 -11.87
CA GLY A 128 13.69 2.68 -12.18
C GLY A 128 13.06 1.32 -11.92
N GLN A 129 13.88 0.29 -11.87
CA GLN A 129 13.46 -1.09 -11.68
C GLN A 129 13.54 -1.50 -10.21
N PRO A 130 12.70 -2.45 -9.77
CA PRO A 130 12.84 -3.03 -8.44
C PRO A 130 14.15 -3.82 -8.31
N HIS A 131 14.68 -3.86 -7.09
CA HIS A 131 15.85 -4.64 -6.72
C HIS A 131 15.49 -5.62 -5.60
N SER A 132 15.96 -6.84 -5.67
CA SER A 132 15.71 -7.86 -4.64
C SER A 132 16.93 -8.14 -3.78
N SER A 133 16.70 -8.37 -2.47
CA SER A 133 17.64 -8.95 -1.54
C SER A 133 17.07 -10.27 -1.01
N ILE A 134 17.83 -11.36 -1.15
CA ILE A 134 17.37 -12.71 -0.82
C ILE A 134 18.06 -13.17 0.47
N GLY A 135 17.26 -13.73 1.39
CA GLY A 135 17.73 -14.21 2.67
C GLY A 135 17.73 -13.16 3.78
N ALA A 136 17.95 -13.59 5.01
CA ALA A 136 18.10 -12.71 6.16
C ALA A 136 19.49 -12.08 6.13
N VAL A 137 19.55 -10.79 5.79
CA VAL A 137 20.78 -10.01 5.75
C VAL A 137 20.88 -9.04 6.93
N PRO A 138 22.10 -8.61 7.31
CA PRO A 138 22.29 -7.64 8.38
C PRO A 138 21.57 -6.31 8.10
N LYS A 139 21.20 -5.60 9.18
CA LYS A 139 20.52 -4.31 9.12
C LYS A 139 21.30 -3.28 8.28
N GLU A 140 22.61 -3.24 8.43
CA GLU A 140 23.50 -2.32 7.71
C GLU A 140 23.41 -2.53 6.19
N THR A 141 23.25 -3.78 5.75
CA THR A 141 23.07 -4.10 4.33
C THR A 141 21.72 -3.56 3.81
N LEU A 142 20.66 -3.65 4.62
CA LEU A 142 19.36 -3.10 4.27
C LEU A 142 19.36 -1.57 4.25
N GLU A 143 20.03 -0.93 5.22
CA GLU A 143 20.20 0.52 5.24
C GLU A 143 20.98 1.02 4.02
N LYS A 144 22.04 0.31 3.64
CA LYS A 144 22.78 0.60 2.41
C LYS A 144 21.86 0.53 1.18
N ALA A 145 21.04 -0.50 1.06
CA ALA A 145 20.08 -0.64 -0.02
C ALA A 145 19.03 0.50 -0.02
N ILE A 146 18.56 0.93 1.16
CA ILE A 146 17.65 2.08 1.28
C ILE A 146 18.30 3.35 0.72
N HIS A 147 19.57 3.59 1.03
CA HIS A 147 20.26 4.78 0.56
C HIS A 147 20.63 4.71 -0.93
N GLU A 148 21.12 3.58 -1.40
CA GLU A 148 21.65 3.44 -2.77
C GLU A 148 20.57 3.14 -3.81
N VAL A 149 19.58 2.29 -3.45
CA VAL A 149 18.52 1.86 -4.37
C VAL A 149 17.30 2.78 -4.30
N LEU A 150 16.85 3.08 -3.08
CA LEU A 150 15.66 3.92 -2.88
C LEU A 150 15.99 5.41 -2.88
N LEU A 151 17.29 5.78 -2.89
CA LEU A 151 17.81 7.16 -2.91
C LEU A 151 17.28 8.01 -1.74
N VAL A 152 17.06 7.39 -0.59
CA VAL A 152 16.61 8.07 0.64
C VAL A 152 17.81 8.59 1.40
N LYS A 153 17.78 9.88 1.74
CA LYS A 153 18.79 10.57 2.56
C LYS A 153 18.37 10.67 4.02
#